data_91d60fa97e4258af146de81df7fc4680
#
_entry.id   91d60fa97e4258af146de81df7fc4680
#
_cell.length_a   1.000
_cell.length_b   1.000
_cell.length_c   1.000
_cell.angle_alpha   90.00
_cell.angle_beta   90.00
_cell.angle_gamma   90.00
#
_symmetry.space_group_name_H-M   'P 1'
#
loop_
_entity.id
_entity.type
_entity.pdbx_description
1 polymer ?
#
loop_
_entity_poly.entity_id
_entity_poly.type
_entity_poly.pdbx_seq_one_letter_code
_entity_poly.pdbx_strand_id
1 'polypeptide(L)'
;MDTPYVSLNQWLRQQFQTKVIKLSLNANLGCPNRQNGKRGCIFCSAGGSGDFAGPKEASITAQLQQQKALLAKKWPSARYIAYFQAYTNTFAPVDVLRRLYEEALSFEGVVGLAIATRPDCLGEDVLTLLKELSKRTFLWVEQGFQTSKESTARSIMRGYDNAVYDQAVSALAACQIPVVTHLIFGLPGETTEDMLSSVRYVCRRPLWGIKLQLLHVLRQTPLAQQYETAPFPLLDQETYLDLLCRALPLIPPHVVIHRLTGDGPKKDLIGPLWSANKKAALNAMQKAFVDKKVRQGSDIFAKECKNYFPTAFLSCRKTGFDI
;
A
#
# COMPACT_ATOMS: atom_id res chain seq x y z
N MET A 1 -13.53 20.05 8.77
CA MET A 1 -12.57 19.70 9.82
C MET A 1 -11.27 19.35 9.13
N ASP A 2 -10.19 20.04 9.50
CA ASP A 2 -8.87 19.69 9.00
C ASP A 2 -8.51 18.27 9.47
N THR A 3 -8.19 17.41 8.53
CA THR A 3 -7.71 16.07 8.86
C THR A 3 -6.31 16.19 9.46
N PRO A 4 -5.96 15.43 10.50
CA PRO A 4 -4.65 15.54 11.15
C PRO A 4 -3.49 15.05 10.28
N TYR A 5 -3.78 14.56 9.09
CA TYR A 5 -2.82 14.02 8.13
C TYR A 5 -3.31 14.20 6.68
N VAL A 6 -2.40 14.12 5.73
CA VAL A 6 -2.69 14.16 4.29
C VAL A 6 -3.17 12.78 3.83
N SER A 7 -4.47 12.63 3.61
CA SER A 7 -5.04 11.36 3.14
C SER A 7 -4.95 11.24 1.62
N LEU A 8 -4.85 9.98 1.10
CA LEU A 8 -4.87 9.72 -0.34
C LEU A 8 -6.12 10.30 -1.02
N ASN A 9 -7.29 10.19 -0.37
CA ASN A 9 -8.53 10.73 -0.95
C ASN A 9 -8.49 12.26 -1.10
N GLN A 10 -7.96 12.96 -0.11
CA GLN A 10 -7.79 14.42 -0.16
C GLN A 10 -6.77 14.80 -1.23
N TRP A 11 -5.62 14.12 -1.27
CA TRP A 11 -4.57 14.36 -2.25
C TRP A 11 -5.08 14.15 -3.69
N LEU A 12 -5.75 13.02 -3.97
CA LEU A 12 -6.31 12.72 -5.29
C LEU A 12 -7.36 13.74 -5.71
N ARG A 13 -8.23 14.20 -4.79
CA ARG A 13 -9.20 15.26 -5.09
C ARG A 13 -8.53 16.59 -5.45
N GLN A 14 -7.46 16.93 -4.77
CA GLN A 14 -6.70 18.15 -5.08
C GLN A 14 -5.98 18.03 -6.43
N GLN A 15 -5.44 16.85 -6.75
CA GLN A 15 -4.72 16.60 -7.99
C GLN A 15 -5.64 16.57 -9.21
N PHE A 16 -6.76 15.85 -9.12
CA PHE A 16 -7.65 15.59 -10.27
C PHE A 16 -8.93 16.44 -10.26
N GLN A 17 -9.12 17.32 -9.28
CA GLN A 17 -10.31 18.17 -9.11
C GLN A 17 -11.64 17.40 -9.13
N THR A 18 -11.62 16.11 -8.91
CA THR A 18 -12.78 15.22 -8.88
C THR A 18 -12.58 14.06 -7.91
N LYS A 19 -13.62 13.26 -7.70
CA LYS A 19 -13.50 12.01 -6.94
C LYS A 19 -12.76 10.98 -7.78
N VAL A 20 -11.66 10.46 -7.21
CA VAL A 20 -10.89 9.36 -7.79
C VAL A 20 -10.97 8.13 -6.87
N ILE A 21 -11.21 6.96 -7.45
CA ILE A 21 -11.40 5.70 -6.73
C ILE A 21 -10.42 4.65 -7.29
N LYS A 22 -9.82 3.86 -6.40
CA LYS A 22 -9.04 2.69 -6.83
C LYS A 22 -9.96 1.53 -7.15
N LEU A 23 -9.80 0.95 -8.34
CA LEU A 23 -10.41 -0.31 -8.75
C LEU A 23 -9.36 -1.41 -8.63
N SER A 24 -9.59 -2.37 -7.74
CA SER A 24 -8.60 -3.40 -7.40
C SER A 24 -8.63 -4.56 -8.40
N LEU A 25 -7.48 -4.83 -9.01
CA LEU A 25 -7.30 -5.80 -10.09
C LEU A 25 -6.44 -6.98 -9.66
N ASN A 26 -6.72 -8.13 -10.26
CA ASN A 26 -5.93 -9.33 -10.17
C ASN A 26 -5.42 -9.69 -11.57
N ALA A 27 -4.14 -9.47 -11.81
CA ALA A 27 -3.49 -9.78 -13.09
C ALA A 27 -3.03 -11.24 -13.21
N ASN A 28 -3.29 -12.07 -12.21
CA ASN A 28 -2.91 -13.49 -12.14
C ASN A 28 -1.40 -13.76 -12.36
N LEU A 29 -0.54 -12.85 -11.89
CA LEU A 29 0.91 -12.92 -12.15
C LEU A 29 1.69 -13.77 -11.13
N GLY A 30 1.08 -14.18 -10.04
CA GLY A 30 1.75 -14.97 -9.00
C GLY A 30 2.72 -14.15 -8.13
N CYS A 31 3.62 -14.86 -7.45
CA CYS A 31 4.64 -14.28 -6.56
C CYS A 31 5.86 -15.19 -6.51
N PRO A 32 7.10 -14.66 -6.65
CA PRO A 32 8.32 -15.49 -6.61
C PRO A 32 8.50 -16.20 -5.26
N ASN A 33 7.97 -15.61 -4.18
CA ASN A 33 7.99 -16.20 -2.84
C ASN A 33 6.99 -17.38 -2.68
N ARG A 34 6.26 -17.74 -3.75
CA ARG A 34 5.34 -18.89 -3.81
C ARG A 34 5.73 -19.90 -4.89
N GLN A 35 6.94 -19.81 -5.43
CA GLN A 35 7.49 -20.77 -6.39
C GLN A 35 8.42 -21.76 -5.69
N ASN A 36 8.72 -22.86 -6.37
CA ASN A 36 9.67 -23.88 -5.92
C ASN A 36 9.35 -24.42 -4.50
N GLY A 37 8.09 -24.73 -4.23
CA GLY A 37 7.63 -25.25 -2.94
C GLY A 37 7.52 -24.26 -1.80
N LYS A 38 7.85 -22.98 -2.02
CA LYS A 38 7.68 -21.92 -1.00
C LYS A 38 6.20 -21.54 -0.84
N ARG A 39 5.77 -21.34 0.41
CA ARG A 39 4.38 -20.97 0.75
C ARG A 39 4.08 -19.47 0.70
N GLY A 40 5.10 -18.63 0.47
CA GLY A 40 4.98 -17.16 0.56
C GLY A 40 5.11 -16.64 1.98
N CYS A 41 4.84 -15.34 2.16
CA CYS A 41 4.80 -14.75 3.50
C CYS A 41 3.71 -15.40 4.35
N ILE A 42 3.99 -15.62 5.65
CA ILE A 42 3.11 -16.42 6.52
C ILE A 42 1.70 -15.81 6.70
N PHE A 43 1.57 -14.50 6.60
CA PHE A 43 0.31 -13.76 6.76
C PHE A 43 -0.50 -13.63 5.45
N CYS A 44 0.06 -14.04 4.31
CA CYS A 44 -0.54 -13.79 3.01
C CYS A 44 -1.58 -14.87 2.66
N SER A 45 -2.83 -14.45 2.43
CA SER A 45 -3.92 -15.34 2.02
C SER A 45 -3.65 -16.05 0.68
N ALA A 46 -4.44 -17.04 0.33
CA ALA A 46 -4.39 -17.69 -0.98
C ALA A 46 -4.58 -16.71 -2.15
N GLY A 47 -5.33 -15.61 -1.91
CA GLY A 47 -5.54 -14.52 -2.87
C GLY A 47 -4.38 -13.54 -3.03
N GLY A 48 -3.23 -13.77 -2.36
CA GLY A 48 -2.05 -12.91 -2.51
C GLY A 48 -2.27 -11.46 -2.08
N SER A 49 -3.00 -11.24 -0.97
CA SER A 49 -3.44 -9.91 -0.48
C SER A 49 -4.39 -9.18 -1.45
N GLY A 50 -4.98 -9.90 -2.38
CA GLY A 50 -5.96 -9.42 -3.36
C GLY A 50 -7.39 -9.90 -3.09
N ASP A 51 -7.76 -10.14 -1.83
CA ASP A 51 -9.06 -10.71 -1.45
C ASP A 51 -10.28 -9.89 -1.92
N PHE A 52 -10.07 -8.62 -2.27
CA PHE A 52 -11.08 -7.71 -2.84
C PHE A 52 -10.80 -7.33 -4.31
N ALA A 53 -9.82 -7.95 -4.93
CA ALA A 53 -9.54 -7.75 -6.35
C ALA A 53 -10.55 -8.51 -7.23
N GLY A 54 -10.61 -8.15 -8.50
CA GLY A 54 -11.43 -8.85 -9.48
C GLY A 54 -11.04 -10.32 -9.65
N PRO A 55 -11.92 -11.15 -10.27
CA PRO A 55 -11.64 -12.55 -10.49
C PRO A 55 -10.45 -12.73 -11.46
N LYS A 56 -9.49 -13.57 -11.08
CA LYS A 56 -8.23 -13.76 -11.81
C LYS A 56 -8.38 -14.34 -13.24
N GLU A 57 -9.52 -14.94 -13.53
CA GLU A 57 -9.87 -15.51 -14.84
C GLU A 57 -10.42 -14.46 -15.81
N ALA A 58 -10.85 -13.30 -15.30
CA ALA A 58 -11.41 -12.23 -16.12
C ALA A 58 -10.31 -11.31 -16.68
N SER A 59 -10.51 -10.76 -17.88
CA SER A 59 -9.63 -9.70 -18.41
C SER A 59 -9.60 -8.48 -17.50
N ILE A 60 -8.57 -7.66 -17.61
CA ILE A 60 -8.46 -6.41 -16.86
C ILE A 60 -9.66 -5.50 -17.13
N THR A 61 -10.07 -5.38 -18.39
CA THR A 61 -11.25 -4.60 -18.80
C THR A 61 -12.53 -5.12 -18.11
N ALA A 62 -12.77 -6.44 -18.09
CA ALA A 62 -13.94 -7.01 -17.45
C ALA A 62 -13.95 -6.77 -15.93
N GLN A 63 -12.81 -6.88 -15.26
CA GLN A 63 -12.67 -6.55 -13.84
C GLN A 63 -12.97 -5.07 -13.57
N LEU A 64 -12.46 -4.15 -14.40
CA LEU A 64 -12.72 -2.72 -14.29
C LEU A 64 -14.21 -2.41 -14.48
N GLN A 65 -14.85 -3.00 -15.49
CA GLN A 65 -16.30 -2.84 -15.73
C GLN A 65 -17.13 -3.29 -14.53
N GLN A 66 -16.83 -4.48 -13.99
CA GLN A 66 -17.54 -5.03 -12.83
C GLN A 66 -17.41 -4.11 -11.60
N GLN A 67 -16.18 -3.66 -11.29
CA GLN A 67 -15.97 -2.78 -10.13
C GLN A 67 -16.54 -1.38 -10.33
N LYS A 68 -16.47 -0.82 -11.54
CA LYS A 68 -17.14 0.44 -11.91
C LYS A 68 -18.64 0.34 -11.64
N ALA A 69 -19.28 -0.74 -12.09
CA ALA A 69 -20.73 -0.96 -11.90
C ALA A 69 -21.12 -1.02 -10.40
N LEU A 70 -20.33 -1.67 -9.54
CA LEU A 70 -20.57 -1.73 -8.10
C LEU A 70 -20.53 -0.35 -7.42
N LEU A 71 -19.76 0.59 -7.97
CA LEU A 71 -19.53 1.89 -7.38
C LEU A 71 -20.37 3.02 -8.04
N ALA A 72 -20.98 2.75 -9.21
CA ALA A 72 -21.67 3.75 -10.03
C ALA A 72 -22.78 4.48 -9.29
N LYS A 73 -23.60 3.78 -8.47
CA LYS A 73 -24.68 4.40 -7.68
C LYS A 73 -24.15 5.42 -6.66
N LYS A 74 -22.98 5.14 -6.08
CA LYS A 74 -22.40 6.00 -5.04
C LYS A 74 -21.56 7.14 -5.61
N TRP A 75 -20.93 6.90 -6.77
CA TRP A 75 -19.95 7.81 -7.35
C TRP A 75 -20.07 7.82 -8.88
N PRO A 76 -21.15 8.40 -9.45
CA PRO A 76 -21.43 8.32 -10.89
C PRO A 76 -20.41 9.04 -11.76
N SER A 77 -19.77 10.10 -11.25
CA SER A 77 -18.78 10.91 -12.00
C SER A 77 -17.33 10.68 -11.51
N ALA A 78 -17.04 9.54 -10.87
CA ALA A 78 -15.68 9.27 -10.42
C ALA A 78 -14.74 8.94 -11.59
N ARG A 79 -13.46 9.34 -11.45
CA ARG A 79 -12.33 8.81 -12.22
C ARG A 79 -11.70 7.66 -11.47
N TYR A 80 -10.85 6.89 -12.12
CA TYR A 80 -10.35 5.63 -11.56
C TYR A 80 -8.82 5.55 -11.60
N ILE A 81 -8.27 4.92 -10.56
CA ILE A 81 -6.90 4.38 -10.59
C ILE A 81 -7.04 2.87 -10.75
N ALA A 82 -6.48 2.32 -11.81
CA ALA A 82 -6.36 0.89 -12.00
C ALA A 82 -5.30 0.36 -11.02
N TYR A 83 -5.74 -0.38 -10.00
CA TYR A 83 -4.88 -0.83 -8.92
C TYR A 83 -4.58 -2.33 -9.04
N PHE A 84 -3.43 -2.66 -9.58
CA PHE A 84 -2.88 -4.01 -9.61
C PHE A 84 -2.46 -4.41 -8.20
N GLN A 85 -3.34 -5.11 -7.49
CA GLN A 85 -3.21 -5.35 -6.06
C GLN A 85 -2.73 -6.76 -5.72
N ALA A 86 -3.30 -7.79 -6.37
CA ALA A 86 -3.05 -9.18 -6.01
C ALA A 86 -1.65 -9.63 -6.39
N TYR A 87 -0.95 -10.30 -5.47
CA TYR A 87 0.38 -10.87 -5.68
C TYR A 87 1.48 -9.84 -6.01
N THR A 88 2.33 -10.13 -7.01
CA THR A 88 3.51 -9.34 -7.38
C THR A 88 3.36 -8.88 -8.84
N ASN A 89 2.90 -7.66 -9.04
CA ASN A 89 2.43 -7.20 -10.33
C ASN A 89 3.53 -6.68 -11.28
N THR A 90 4.80 -6.98 -10.98
CA THR A 90 5.95 -6.82 -11.89
C THR A 90 6.67 -8.15 -12.13
N PHE A 91 6.08 -9.26 -11.69
CA PHE A 91 6.68 -10.60 -11.81
C PHE A 91 6.15 -11.32 -13.05
N ALA A 92 6.50 -10.81 -14.22
CA ALA A 92 6.23 -11.39 -15.53
C ALA A 92 7.18 -10.78 -16.58
N PRO A 93 7.29 -11.36 -17.79
CA PRO A 93 7.96 -10.72 -18.91
C PRO A 93 7.38 -9.34 -19.22
N VAL A 94 8.23 -8.39 -19.58
CA VAL A 94 7.86 -6.98 -19.79
C VAL A 94 6.75 -6.77 -20.82
N ASP A 95 6.73 -7.55 -21.89
CA ASP A 95 5.69 -7.51 -22.90
C ASP A 95 4.32 -7.93 -22.35
N VAL A 96 4.27 -8.88 -21.43
CA VAL A 96 3.04 -9.26 -20.71
C VAL A 96 2.58 -8.12 -19.79
N LEU A 97 3.51 -7.53 -19.01
CA LEU A 97 3.21 -6.40 -18.14
C LEU A 97 2.68 -5.20 -18.95
N ARG A 98 3.33 -4.88 -20.06
CA ARG A 98 2.93 -3.80 -20.97
C ARG A 98 1.48 -3.98 -21.44
N ARG A 99 1.13 -5.17 -21.92
CA ARG A 99 -0.25 -5.45 -22.39
C ARG A 99 -1.27 -5.23 -21.29
N LEU A 100 -1.01 -5.73 -20.08
CA LEU A 100 -1.93 -5.59 -18.94
C LEU A 100 -2.09 -4.13 -18.50
N TYR A 101 -1.02 -3.36 -18.47
CA TYR A 101 -1.07 -1.95 -18.06
C TYR A 101 -1.72 -1.09 -19.13
N GLU A 102 -1.44 -1.33 -20.43
CA GLU A 102 -2.08 -0.62 -21.54
C GLU A 102 -3.57 -0.97 -21.63
N GLU A 103 -3.97 -2.23 -21.39
CA GLU A 103 -5.38 -2.61 -21.31
C GLU A 103 -6.09 -1.82 -20.20
N ALA A 104 -5.47 -1.68 -19.03
CA ALA A 104 -6.05 -0.89 -17.95
C ALA A 104 -6.14 0.60 -18.28
N LEU A 105 -5.12 1.17 -18.95
CA LEU A 105 -5.08 2.58 -19.34
C LEU A 105 -6.06 2.92 -20.47
N SER A 106 -6.40 1.96 -21.33
CA SER A 106 -7.40 2.16 -22.40
C SER A 106 -8.83 2.21 -21.87
N PHE A 107 -9.06 1.83 -20.61
CA PHE A 107 -10.40 1.85 -20.02
C PHE A 107 -10.85 3.26 -19.70
N GLU A 108 -12.05 3.63 -20.18
CA GLU A 108 -12.62 4.96 -19.99
C GLU A 108 -12.71 5.38 -18.51
N GLY A 109 -12.16 6.54 -18.22
CA GLY A 109 -12.15 7.13 -16.88
C GLY A 109 -10.99 6.68 -15.98
N VAL A 110 -10.08 5.82 -16.46
CA VAL A 110 -8.82 5.54 -15.79
C VAL A 110 -7.86 6.70 -16.00
N VAL A 111 -7.37 7.28 -14.91
CA VAL A 111 -6.46 8.45 -14.90
C VAL A 111 -5.09 8.11 -14.32
N GLY A 112 -4.84 6.85 -13.98
CA GLY A 112 -3.55 6.42 -13.47
C GLY A 112 -3.50 4.96 -13.05
N LEU A 113 -2.28 4.52 -12.72
CA LEU A 113 -1.96 3.17 -12.28
C LEU A 113 -1.42 3.16 -10.86
N ALA A 114 -1.80 2.15 -10.09
CA ALA A 114 -1.15 1.77 -8.84
C ALA A 114 -0.69 0.31 -8.97
N ILE A 115 0.58 0.05 -8.73
CA ILE A 115 1.18 -1.27 -8.98
C ILE A 115 1.80 -1.78 -7.68
N ALA A 116 1.13 -2.75 -7.03
CA ALA A 116 1.66 -3.40 -5.84
C ALA A 116 2.64 -4.51 -6.25
N THR A 117 3.84 -4.46 -5.70
CA THR A 117 4.88 -5.42 -6.03
C THR A 117 5.86 -5.64 -4.87
N ARG A 118 6.79 -6.54 -5.10
CA ARG A 118 7.94 -6.82 -4.23
C ARG A 118 9.16 -6.02 -4.71
N PRO A 119 10.02 -5.56 -3.79
CA PRO A 119 11.24 -4.83 -4.14
C PRO A 119 12.18 -5.63 -5.06
N ASP A 120 12.28 -6.94 -4.85
CA ASP A 120 13.14 -7.87 -5.63
C ASP A 120 12.61 -8.22 -7.03
N CYS A 121 11.52 -7.57 -7.48
CA CYS A 121 10.91 -7.77 -8.80
C CYS A 121 10.89 -6.49 -9.65
N LEU A 122 11.94 -5.67 -9.55
CA LEU A 122 12.11 -4.41 -10.28
C LEU A 122 13.41 -4.45 -11.09
N GLY A 123 13.48 -5.34 -12.10
CA GLY A 123 14.58 -5.37 -13.06
C GLY A 123 14.64 -4.09 -13.93
N GLU A 124 15.76 -3.88 -14.63
CA GLU A 124 15.97 -2.71 -15.48
C GLU A 124 14.92 -2.55 -16.59
N ASP A 125 14.48 -3.66 -17.15
CA ASP A 125 13.44 -3.75 -18.16
C ASP A 125 12.06 -3.28 -17.61
N VAL A 126 11.73 -3.72 -16.38
CA VAL A 126 10.52 -3.28 -15.67
C VAL A 126 10.59 -1.79 -15.34
N LEU A 127 11.73 -1.32 -14.80
CA LEU A 127 11.92 0.11 -14.50
C LEU A 127 11.80 0.97 -15.76
N THR A 128 12.30 0.49 -16.89
CA THR A 128 12.19 1.17 -18.19
C THR A 128 10.71 1.29 -18.63
N LEU A 129 9.95 0.19 -18.54
CA LEU A 129 8.52 0.20 -18.83
C LEU A 129 7.76 1.18 -17.92
N LEU A 130 8.00 1.12 -16.61
CA LEU A 130 7.33 1.98 -15.65
C LEU A 130 7.66 3.47 -15.88
N LYS A 131 8.92 3.78 -16.21
CA LYS A 131 9.37 5.14 -16.56
C LYS A 131 8.73 5.65 -17.85
N GLU A 132 8.54 4.79 -18.85
CA GLU A 132 7.80 5.12 -20.07
C GLU A 132 6.34 5.46 -19.76
N LEU A 133 5.66 4.60 -19.03
CA LEU A 133 4.25 4.79 -18.65
C LEU A 133 4.05 6.02 -17.77
N SER A 134 4.97 6.31 -16.83
CA SER A 134 4.87 7.47 -15.94
C SER A 134 4.92 8.83 -16.67
N LYS A 135 5.41 8.87 -17.91
CA LYS A 135 5.36 10.08 -18.76
C LYS A 135 3.98 10.34 -19.36
N ARG A 136 3.13 9.32 -19.41
CA ARG A 136 1.80 9.35 -20.07
C ARG A 136 0.65 9.35 -19.09
N THR A 137 0.88 8.88 -17.86
CA THR A 137 -0.16 8.76 -16.84
C THR A 137 0.40 8.93 -15.44
N PHE A 138 -0.46 9.28 -14.49
CA PHE A 138 -0.08 9.25 -13.09
C PHE A 138 0.11 7.80 -12.63
N LEU A 139 1.31 7.46 -12.19
CA LEU A 139 1.67 6.11 -11.79
C LEU A 139 2.41 6.13 -10.45
N TRP A 140 2.10 5.17 -9.57
CA TRP A 140 2.93 4.90 -8.39
C TRP A 140 3.12 3.41 -8.17
N VAL A 141 4.21 3.06 -7.49
CA VAL A 141 4.52 1.68 -7.11
C VAL A 141 4.34 1.51 -5.61
N GLU A 142 3.63 0.45 -5.21
CA GLU A 142 3.40 0.09 -3.81
C GLU A 142 4.33 -1.08 -3.43
N GLN A 143 5.23 -0.84 -2.46
CA GLN A 143 6.25 -1.80 -2.02
C GLN A 143 5.83 -2.50 -0.73
N GLY A 144 5.78 -3.83 -0.74
CA GLY A 144 5.52 -4.62 0.45
C GLY A 144 6.78 -4.75 1.32
N PHE A 145 7.03 -3.85 2.26
CA PHE A 145 8.21 -3.87 3.14
C PHE A 145 7.95 -4.56 4.48
N GLN A 146 6.81 -4.31 5.08
CA GLN A 146 6.23 -4.89 6.29
C GLN A 146 6.92 -4.42 7.59
N THR A 147 8.22 -4.62 7.74
CA THR A 147 9.02 -4.26 8.92
C THR A 147 10.47 -4.00 8.55
N SER A 148 11.15 -3.14 9.32
CA SER A 148 12.60 -2.93 9.23
C SER A 148 13.40 -3.91 10.11
N LYS A 149 12.75 -4.66 11.00
CA LYS A 149 13.41 -5.63 11.88
C LYS A 149 13.69 -6.91 11.11
N GLU A 150 14.96 -7.12 10.75
CA GLU A 150 15.38 -8.25 9.89
C GLU A 150 15.05 -9.63 10.47
N SER A 151 15.11 -9.79 11.81
CA SER A 151 14.70 -11.03 12.45
C SER A 151 13.20 -11.33 12.23
N THR A 152 12.33 -10.32 12.36
CA THR A 152 10.90 -10.43 12.04
C THR A 152 10.70 -10.66 10.55
N ALA A 153 11.42 -9.95 9.68
CA ALA A 153 11.32 -10.14 8.23
C ALA A 153 11.62 -11.57 7.80
N ARG A 154 12.60 -12.21 8.44
CA ARG A 154 12.91 -13.64 8.24
C ARG A 154 11.80 -14.54 8.81
N SER A 155 11.32 -14.29 10.03
CA SER A 155 10.28 -15.12 10.66
C SER A 155 8.95 -15.10 9.89
N ILE A 156 8.58 -13.96 9.32
CA ILE A 156 7.38 -13.84 8.46
C ILE A 156 7.62 -14.34 7.02
N MET A 157 8.79 -14.86 6.73
CA MET A 157 9.18 -15.36 5.40
C MET A 157 9.00 -14.31 4.30
N ARG A 158 9.44 -13.06 4.54
CA ARG A 158 9.39 -11.97 3.55
C ARG A 158 10.20 -12.29 2.29
N GLY A 159 11.35 -12.97 2.45
CA GLY A 159 12.15 -13.53 1.37
C GLY A 159 13.13 -12.57 0.70
N TYR A 160 13.35 -11.38 1.27
CA TYR A 160 14.40 -10.40 0.92
C TYR A 160 14.73 -9.56 2.15
N ASP A 161 15.92 -8.98 2.18
CA ASP A 161 16.40 -8.09 3.24
C ASP A 161 16.11 -6.61 2.98
N ASN A 162 16.44 -5.75 3.94
CA ASN A 162 16.18 -4.32 3.84
C ASN A 162 16.98 -3.64 2.74
N ALA A 163 18.17 -4.14 2.40
CA ALA A 163 19.01 -3.56 1.35
C ALA A 163 18.34 -3.65 -0.02
N VAL A 164 17.62 -4.75 -0.31
CA VAL A 164 16.86 -4.91 -1.56
C VAL A 164 15.73 -3.87 -1.64
N TYR A 165 15.06 -3.59 -0.53
CA TYR A 165 14.06 -2.52 -0.48
C TYR A 165 14.69 -1.14 -0.72
N ASP A 166 15.81 -0.84 -0.08
CA ASP A 166 16.51 0.44 -0.23
C ASP A 166 16.96 0.68 -1.68
N GLN A 167 17.47 -0.35 -2.34
CA GLN A 167 17.84 -0.29 -3.76
C GLN A 167 16.62 -0.04 -4.66
N ALA A 168 15.51 -0.75 -4.43
CA ALA A 168 14.29 -0.61 -5.18
C ALA A 168 13.69 0.80 -5.07
N VAL A 169 13.61 1.35 -3.85
CA VAL A 169 13.10 2.71 -3.61
C VAL A 169 14.00 3.74 -4.28
N SER A 170 15.33 3.59 -4.20
CA SER A 170 16.29 4.48 -4.85
C SER A 170 16.17 4.44 -6.37
N ALA A 171 16.00 3.24 -6.96
CA ALA A 171 15.82 3.06 -8.41
C ALA A 171 14.52 3.71 -8.91
N LEU A 172 13.41 3.51 -8.19
CA LEU A 172 12.13 4.17 -8.52
C LEU A 172 12.21 5.68 -8.40
N ALA A 173 12.87 6.20 -7.35
CA ALA A 173 13.08 7.63 -7.17
C ALA A 173 13.93 8.24 -8.30
N ALA A 174 14.99 7.55 -8.75
CA ALA A 174 15.80 7.94 -9.91
C ALA A 174 14.97 8.00 -11.22
N CYS A 175 13.94 7.16 -11.32
CA CYS A 175 12.95 7.19 -12.42
C CYS A 175 11.83 8.22 -12.17
N GLN A 176 11.84 8.98 -11.09
CA GLN A 176 10.78 9.90 -10.67
C GLN A 176 9.41 9.23 -10.49
N ILE A 177 9.38 7.96 -10.08
CA ILE A 177 8.16 7.19 -9.83
C ILE A 177 7.84 7.25 -8.34
N PRO A 178 6.64 7.75 -7.94
CA PRO A 178 6.18 7.77 -6.55
C PRO A 178 6.16 6.39 -5.92
N VAL A 179 6.71 6.28 -4.71
CA VAL A 179 6.74 5.03 -3.94
C VAL A 179 5.81 5.10 -2.75
N VAL A 180 5.01 4.06 -2.57
CA VAL A 180 4.18 3.83 -1.38
C VAL A 180 4.70 2.59 -0.66
N THR A 181 5.00 2.71 0.62
CA THR A 181 5.49 1.58 1.41
C THR A 181 4.40 1.02 2.33
N HIS A 182 4.31 -0.30 2.36
CA HIS A 182 3.41 -1.02 3.25
C HIS A 182 4.17 -1.47 4.51
N LEU A 183 3.71 -1.04 5.68
CA LEU A 183 4.11 -1.56 6.98
C LEU A 183 2.97 -2.35 7.59
N ILE A 184 3.29 -3.38 8.40
CA ILE A 184 2.33 -4.16 9.16
C ILE A 184 2.66 -4.01 10.63
N PHE A 185 1.72 -3.52 11.42
CA PHE A 185 1.81 -3.39 12.86
C PHE A 185 1.20 -4.61 13.54
N GLY A 186 1.88 -5.11 14.58
CA GLY A 186 1.46 -6.28 15.34
C GLY A 186 2.03 -7.60 14.82
N LEU A 187 3.12 -7.58 14.06
CA LEU A 187 3.84 -8.79 13.66
C LEU A 187 4.37 -9.53 14.91
N PRO A 188 4.35 -10.88 14.92
CA PRO A 188 4.80 -11.66 16.07
C PRO A 188 6.22 -11.28 16.51
N GLY A 189 6.39 -11.04 17.82
CA GLY A 189 7.69 -10.70 18.41
C GLY A 189 8.15 -9.25 18.20
N GLU A 190 7.30 -8.38 17.67
CA GLU A 190 7.58 -6.95 17.60
C GLU A 190 7.03 -6.18 18.79
N THR A 191 7.87 -5.31 19.33
CA THR A 191 7.50 -4.29 20.30
C THR A 191 6.93 -3.05 19.62
N THR A 192 6.28 -2.18 20.37
CA THR A 192 5.86 -0.85 19.88
C THR A 192 7.04 -0.07 19.28
N GLU A 193 8.23 -0.15 19.90
CA GLU A 193 9.40 0.57 19.39
C GLU A 193 9.94 -0.03 18.09
N ASP A 194 9.86 -1.34 17.88
CA ASP A 194 10.20 -1.99 16.60
C ASP A 194 9.30 -1.46 15.47
N MET A 195 7.99 -1.34 15.73
CA MET A 195 7.02 -0.82 14.77
C MET A 195 7.26 0.66 14.45
N LEU A 196 7.53 1.50 15.46
CA LEU A 196 7.88 2.92 15.27
C LEU A 196 9.23 3.07 14.58
N SER A 197 10.21 2.20 14.86
CA SER A 197 11.49 2.18 14.15
C SER A 197 11.31 1.86 12.67
N SER A 198 10.36 0.99 12.33
CA SER A 198 10.01 0.71 10.94
C SER A 198 9.41 1.95 10.24
N VAL A 199 8.61 2.75 10.93
CA VAL A 199 8.12 4.04 10.40
C VAL A 199 9.29 5.00 10.14
N ARG A 200 10.16 5.21 11.14
CA ARG A 200 11.36 6.07 10.99
C ARG A 200 12.26 5.58 9.86
N TYR A 201 12.42 4.26 9.74
CA TYR A 201 13.24 3.66 8.69
C TYR A 201 12.76 4.03 7.30
N VAL A 202 11.48 3.83 6.98
CA VAL A 202 10.94 4.12 5.65
C VAL A 202 10.83 5.62 5.37
N CYS A 203 10.54 6.43 6.39
CA CYS A 203 10.44 7.89 6.25
C CYS A 203 11.79 8.59 5.96
N ARG A 204 12.92 7.91 6.16
CA ARG A 204 14.26 8.38 5.74
C ARG A 204 14.58 8.10 4.27
N ARG A 205 13.67 7.51 3.51
CA ARG A 205 13.81 7.21 2.08
C ARG A 205 12.94 8.16 1.26
N PRO A 206 13.17 8.27 -0.06
CA PRO A 206 12.32 9.05 -0.95
C PRO A 206 10.93 8.41 -1.09
N LEU A 207 10.08 8.68 -0.10
CA LEU A 207 8.75 8.09 0.06
C LEU A 207 7.67 9.11 -0.30
N TRP A 208 6.75 8.73 -1.21
CA TRP A 208 5.58 9.54 -1.52
C TRP A 208 4.38 9.19 -0.64
N GLY A 209 4.22 7.92 -0.28
CA GLY A 209 3.07 7.50 0.52
C GLY A 209 3.36 6.31 1.42
N ILE A 210 2.49 6.10 2.41
CA ILE A 210 2.63 5.02 3.37
C ILE A 210 1.28 4.37 3.68
N LYS A 211 1.32 3.05 3.93
CA LYS A 211 0.22 2.30 4.52
C LYS A 211 0.67 1.72 5.85
N LEU A 212 -0.03 2.09 6.92
CA LEU A 212 0.11 1.47 8.23
C LEU A 212 -1.02 0.45 8.38
N GLN A 213 -0.69 -0.83 8.29
CA GLN A 213 -1.68 -1.89 8.29
C GLN A 213 -1.64 -2.64 9.62
N LEU A 214 -2.81 -2.93 10.17
CA LEU A 214 -2.94 -3.85 11.30
C LEU A 214 -2.77 -5.29 10.79
N LEU A 215 -1.97 -6.09 11.47
CA LEU A 215 -1.89 -7.53 11.20
C LEU A 215 -3.27 -8.17 11.37
N HIS A 216 -3.68 -8.93 10.36
CA HIS A 216 -4.84 -9.80 10.44
C HIS A 216 -4.39 -11.26 10.39
N VAL A 217 -4.82 -12.05 11.35
CA VAL A 217 -4.70 -13.50 11.30
C VAL A 217 -5.92 -14.01 10.53
N LEU A 218 -5.68 -14.49 9.31
CA LEU A 218 -6.72 -14.98 8.41
C LEU A 218 -6.67 -16.50 8.33
N ARG A 219 -7.83 -17.15 8.29
CA ARG A 219 -7.95 -18.60 8.09
C ARG A 219 -7.15 -19.06 6.87
N GLN A 220 -6.71 -20.31 6.88
CA GLN A 220 -5.96 -20.93 5.79
C GLN A 220 -4.59 -20.27 5.49
N THR A 221 -4.06 -19.44 6.39
CA THR A 221 -2.69 -18.92 6.28
C THR A 221 -1.74 -19.70 7.20
N PRO A 222 -0.43 -19.77 6.88
CA PRO A 222 0.55 -20.33 7.81
C PRO A 222 0.57 -19.60 9.16
N LEU A 223 0.29 -18.31 9.17
CA LEU A 223 0.17 -17.52 10.41
C LEU A 223 -0.99 -17.98 11.29
N ALA A 224 -2.14 -18.36 10.68
CA ALA A 224 -3.26 -18.93 11.43
C ALA A 224 -2.89 -20.25 12.10
N GLN A 225 -2.21 -21.15 11.37
CA GLN A 225 -1.70 -22.41 11.93
C GLN A 225 -0.74 -22.17 13.07
N GLN A 226 0.18 -21.22 12.93
CA GLN A 226 1.09 -20.82 13.99
C GLN A 226 0.32 -20.25 15.20
N TYR A 227 -0.68 -19.41 14.97
CA TYR A 227 -1.50 -18.80 16.02
C TYR A 227 -2.32 -19.84 16.81
N GLU A 228 -2.82 -20.87 16.14
CA GLU A 228 -3.58 -21.98 16.76
C GLU A 228 -2.67 -22.85 17.62
N THR A 229 -1.42 -23.11 17.22
CA THR A 229 -0.49 -23.97 17.95
C THR A 229 0.32 -23.25 19.02
N ALA A 230 0.67 -21.99 18.78
CA ALA A 230 1.44 -21.14 19.67
C ALA A 230 0.88 -19.71 19.62
N PRO A 231 -0.21 -19.41 20.35
CA PRO A 231 -0.83 -18.08 20.34
C PRO A 231 0.16 -16.97 20.75
N PHE A 232 0.11 -15.86 20.06
CA PHE A 232 0.86 -14.65 20.37
C PHE A 232 -0.11 -13.46 20.56
N PRO A 233 0.28 -12.41 21.31
CA PRO A 233 -0.58 -11.25 21.53
C PRO A 233 -0.94 -10.55 20.22
N LEU A 234 -2.23 -10.36 19.97
CA LEU A 234 -2.74 -9.49 18.91
C LEU A 234 -2.98 -8.09 19.49
N LEU A 235 -2.70 -7.05 18.73
CA LEU A 235 -2.96 -5.68 19.16
C LEU A 235 -4.45 -5.48 19.41
N ASP A 236 -4.81 -5.10 20.62
CA ASP A 236 -6.13 -4.58 20.92
C ASP A 236 -6.35 -3.20 20.31
N GLN A 237 -7.58 -2.70 20.35
CA GLN A 237 -7.93 -1.43 19.73
C GLN A 237 -7.20 -0.25 20.36
N GLU A 238 -7.10 -0.22 21.69
CA GLU A 238 -6.48 0.88 22.43
C GLU A 238 -4.99 0.99 22.13
N THR A 239 -4.27 -0.12 22.21
CA THR A 239 -2.84 -0.21 21.87
C THR A 239 -2.59 0.19 20.42
N TYR A 240 -3.43 -0.26 19.49
CA TYR A 240 -3.29 0.11 18.08
C TYR A 240 -3.53 1.61 17.85
N LEU A 241 -4.53 2.19 18.50
CA LEU A 241 -4.81 3.62 18.42
C LEU A 241 -3.67 4.45 19.01
N ASP A 242 -3.13 4.03 20.17
CA ASP A 242 -1.95 4.69 20.75
C ASP A 242 -0.75 4.64 19.80
N LEU A 243 -0.48 3.48 19.24
CA LEU A 243 0.59 3.30 18.26
C LEU A 243 0.44 4.23 17.05
N LEU A 244 -0.77 4.36 16.50
CA LEU A 244 -1.03 5.29 15.39
C LEU A 244 -0.82 6.74 15.80
N CYS A 245 -1.24 7.12 17.02
CA CYS A 245 -1.02 8.46 17.56
C CYS A 245 0.47 8.80 17.71
N ARG A 246 1.31 7.80 18.01
CA ARG A 246 2.77 7.94 18.08
C ARG A 246 3.46 7.85 16.73
N ALA A 247 2.88 7.14 15.77
CA ALA A 247 3.45 6.96 14.43
C ALA A 247 3.23 8.17 13.53
N LEU A 248 2.05 8.79 13.54
CA LEU A 248 1.73 9.93 12.67
C LEU A 248 2.67 11.13 12.83
N PRO A 249 3.06 11.56 14.04
CA PRO A 249 4.04 12.62 14.24
C PRO A 249 5.40 12.37 13.57
N LEU A 250 5.78 11.09 13.40
CA LEU A 250 7.05 10.68 12.78
C LEU A 250 7.03 10.70 11.25
N ILE A 251 5.85 10.83 10.63
CA ILE A 251 5.70 10.77 9.17
C ILE A 251 5.76 12.18 8.59
N PRO A 252 6.68 12.47 7.65
CA PRO A 252 6.81 13.81 7.05
C PRO A 252 5.48 14.36 6.49
N PRO A 253 5.22 15.68 6.60
CA PRO A 253 3.94 16.28 6.19
C PRO A 253 3.61 16.10 4.69
N HIS A 254 4.61 15.88 3.85
CA HIS A 254 4.44 15.64 2.40
C HIS A 254 4.08 14.19 2.06
N VAL A 255 4.26 13.25 2.99
CA VAL A 255 3.96 11.83 2.75
C VAL A 255 2.46 11.59 2.84
N VAL A 256 1.90 11.00 1.80
CA VAL A 256 0.46 10.72 1.72
C VAL A 256 0.11 9.46 2.50
N ILE A 257 -0.86 9.55 3.41
CA ILE A 257 -1.35 8.39 4.15
C ILE A 257 -2.40 7.66 3.30
N HIS A 258 -2.05 6.47 2.80
CA HIS A 258 -2.93 5.66 1.97
C HIS A 258 -3.90 4.82 2.79
N ARG A 259 -3.47 4.38 3.98
CA ARG A 259 -4.26 3.50 4.85
C ARG A 259 -3.71 3.52 6.28
N LEU A 260 -4.62 3.44 7.25
CA LEU A 260 -4.31 3.37 8.69
C LEU A 260 -4.84 2.10 9.37
N THR A 261 -5.31 1.09 8.63
CA THR A 261 -5.81 -0.17 9.18
C THR A 261 -5.70 -1.29 8.14
N GLY A 262 -5.79 -2.53 8.59
CA GLY A 262 -5.93 -3.68 7.73
C GLY A 262 -7.32 -3.75 7.07
N ASP A 263 -7.45 -4.61 6.09
CA ASP A 263 -8.71 -4.92 5.40
C ASP A 263 -8.65 -6.39 4.98
N GLY A 264 -9.29 -7.25 5.74
CA GLY A 264 -9.35 -8.68 5.47
C GLY A 264 -10.80 -9.16 5.33
N PRO A 265 -11.04 -10.29 4.65
CA PRO A 265 -12.36 -10.88 4.55
C PRO A 265 -12.89 -11.23 5.95
N LYS A 266 -14.02 -10.65 6.34
CA LYS A 266 -14.59 -10.87 7.69
C LYS A 266 -14.83 -12.34 8.02
N LYS A 267 -15.25 -13.13 7.01
CA LYS A 267 -15.50 -14.57 7.16
C LYS A 267 -14.25 -15.38 7.50
N ASP A 268 -13.08 -14.88 7.13
CA ASP A 268 -11.80 -15.56 7.30
C ASP A 268 -10.97 -14.97 8.46
N LEU A 269 -11.45 -13.88 9.09
CA LEU A 269 -10.73 -13.20 10.16
C LEU A 269 -10.81 -14.00 11.48
N ILE A 270 -9.66 -14.48 11.97
CA ILE A 270 -9.48 -15.06 13.30
C ILE A 270 -9.26 -13.93 14.33
N GLY A 271 -8.46 -12.94 13.98
CA GLY A 271 -8.20 -11.79 14.87
C GLY A 271 -7.30 -10.72 14.23
N PRO A 272 -7.28 -9.53 14.85
CA PRO A 272 -8.08 -9.07 15.99
C PRO A 272 -9.53 -8.69 15.57
N LEU A 273 -10.53 -9.22 16.28
CA LEU A 273 -11.95 -9.13 15.89
C LEU A 273 -12.53 -7.71 15.92
N TRP A 274 -11.98 -6.79 16.75
CA TRP A 274 -12.44 -5.41 16.80
C TRP A 274 -12.31 -4.70 15.42
N SER A 275 -11.35 -5.12 14.62
CA SER A 275 -11.09 -4.54 13.29
C SER A 275 -12.14 -4.90 12.24
N ALA A 276 -12.97 -5.93 12.48
CA ALA A 276 -14.05 -6.34 11.58
C ALA A 276 -15.14 -5.25 11.40
N ASN A 277 -15.29 -4.35 12.40
CA ASN A 277 -16.15 -3.18 12.27
C ASN A 277 -15.33 -1.96 11.81
N LYS A 278 -15.03 -1.91 10.51
CA LYS A 278 -14.19 -0.86 9.90
C LYS A 278 -14.70 0.56 10.20
N LYS A 279 -16.01 0.77 10.20
CA LYS A 279 -16.60 2.11 10.48
C LYS A 279 -16.33 2.53 11.91
N ALA A 280 -16.54 1.64 12.89
CA ALA A 280 -16.26 1.91 14.30
C ALA A 280 -14.77 2.16 14.52
N ALA A 281 -13.89 1.33 13.92
CA ALA A 281 -12.45 1.49 14.02
C ALA A 281 -11.97 2.85 13.47
N LEU A 282 -12.45 3.27 12.29
CA LEU A 282 -12.08 4.57 11.71
C LEU A 282 -12.60 5.75 12.55
N ASN A 283 -13.80 5.66 13.11
CA ASN A 283 -14.34 6.69 14.02
C ASN A 283 -13.51 6.78 15.31
N ALA A 284 -13.13 5.64 15.89
CA ALA A 284 -12.26 5.60 17.07
C ALA A 284 -10.87 6.21 16.79
N MET A 285 -10.28 5.93 15.64
CA MET A 285 -9.01 6.55 15.19
C MET A 285 -9.16 8.08 15.11
N GLN A 286 -10.21 8.56 14.44
CA GLN A 286 -10.43 10.00 14.30
C GLN A 286 -10.61 10.68 15.66
N LYS A 287 -11.36 10.05 16.57
CA LYS A 287 -11.53 10.53 17.93
C LYS A 287 -10.21 10.59 18.68
N ALA A 288 -9.41 9.53 18.65
CA ALA A 288 -8.11 9.45 19.31
C ALA A 288 -7.14 10.56 18.80
N PHE A 289 -7.12 10.81 17.49
CA PHE A 289 -6.28 11.88 16.91
C PHE A 289 -6.70 13.26 17.38
N VAL A 290 -8.00 13.52 17.51
CA VAL A 290 -8.53 14.81 18.02
C VAL A 290 -8.19 14.95 19.51
N ASP A 291 -8.53 13.95 20.32
CA ASP A 291 -8.36 13.98 21.78
C ASP A 291 -6.87 14.17 22.17
N LYS A 292 -5.97 13.50 21.46
CA LYS A 292 -4.51 13.58 21.67
C LYS A 292 -3.83 14.69 20.85
N LYS A 293 -4.60 15.52 20.11
CA LYS A 293 -4.10 16.62 19.27
C LYS A 293 -2.97 16.18 18.30
N VAL A 294 -3.12 14.98 17.74
CA VAL A 294 -2.10 14.38 16.85
C VAL A 294 -2.04 15.16 15.54
N ARG A 295 -0.83 15.47 15.09
CA ARG A 295 -0.57 16.05 13.76
C ARG A 295 0.59 15.32 13.09
N GLN A 296 0.39 14.98 11.83
CA GLN A 296 1.45 14.40 11.00
C GLN A 296 2.66 15.34 10.94
N GLY A 297 3.84 14.78 11.18
CA GLY A 297 5.11 15.50 11.08
C GLY A 297 5.45 16.42 12.26
N SER A 298 4.67 16.40 13.37
CA SER A 298 4.94 17.26 14.53
C SER A 298 6.25 16.92 15.27
N ASP A 299 6.75 15.68 15.16
CA ASP A 299 7.97 15.21 15.84
C ASP A 299 9.20 15.18 14.89
N ILE A 300 9.06 15.78 13.72
CA ILE A 300 10.18 15.86 12.77
C ILE A 300 10.89 17.19 12.96
N PHE A 301 12.17 17.15 13.37
CA PHE A 301 13.00 18.32 13.43
C PHE A 301 13.16 18.94 12.03
N ALA A 302 12.88 20.24 11.91
CA ALA A 302 12.81 21.00 10.64
C ALA A 302 14.07 20.92 9.74
N LYS A 303 15.18 20.38 10.24
CA LYS A 303 16.45 20.21 9.51
C LYS A 303 16.50 18.94 8.63
N GLU A 304 15.72 17.89 8.92
CA GLU A 304 15.79 16.63 8.18
C GLU A 304 14.90 16.60 6.92
N CYS A 305 13.90 17.49 6.83
CA CYS A 305 12.91 17.45 5.74
C CYS A 305 13.35 18.08 4.41
N LYS A 306 14.48 18.83 4.36
CA LYS A 306 14.82 19.63 3.16
C LYS A 306 15.39 18.85 1.97
N ASN A 307 15.80 17.59 2.15
CA ASN A 307 16.64 16.90 1.16
C ASN A 307 15.98 15.75 0.39
N TYR A 308 14.67 15.45 0.55
CA TYR A 308 14.15 14.16 0.08
C TYR A 308 13.11 14.16 -1.05
N PHE A 309 12.64 15.32 -1.52
CA PHE A 309 11.81 15.36 -2.73
C PHE A 309 12.24 16.45 -3.68
N PRO A 310 12.55 16.12 -4.95
CA PRO A 310 12.60 17.13 -6.00
C PRO A 310 11.21 17.77 -6.09
N THR A 311 11.15 19.09 -6.07
CA THR A 311 9.97 19.93 -6.31
C THR A 311 9.19 19.57 -7.60
N ALA A 312 9.75 18.73 -8.44
CA ALA A 312 9.15 18.22 -9.68
C ALA A 312 7.81 17.46 -9.48
N PHE A 313 7.59 16.79 -8.34
CA PHE A 313 6.29 16.17 -8.05
C PHE A 313 5.19 17.18 -7.70
N LEU A 314 5.56 18.39 -7.31
CA LEU A 314 4.62 19.50 -7.08
C LEU A 314 4.35 20.30 -8.35
N SER A 315 5.19 20.18 -9.38
CA SER A 315 5.12 20.98 -10.61
C SER A 315 4.36 20.31 -11.78
N CYS A 316 3.80 19.12 -11.60
CA CYS A 316 2.86 18.52 -12.57
C CYS A 316 1.55 19.35 -12.73
N ARG A 317 1.55 20.58 -12.18
CA ARG A 317 0.45 21.57 -12.30
C ARG A 317 0.36 22.24 -13.66
N LYS A 318 1.26 21.99 -14.64
CA LYS A 318 1.32 22.80 -15.88
C LYS A 318 1.41 22.02 -17.19
N THR A 319 1.45 20.72 -17.18
CA THR A 319 1.19 19.98 -18.42
C THR A 319 -0.27 19.60 -18.43
N GLY A 320 -1.08 20.43 -19.14
CA GLY A 320 -2.47 20.09 -19.42
C GLY A 320 -2.50 18.73 -20.09
N PHE A 321 -3.03 17.75 -19.38
CA PHE A 321 -3.63 16.61 -20.04
C PHE A 321 -4.97 17.13 -20.57
N ASP A 322 -4.95 17.67 -21.79
CA ASP A 322 -6.17 17.87 -22.57
C ASP A 322 -6.78 16.48 -22.79
N ILE A 323 -7.96 16.27 -22.22
CA ILE A 323 -8.82 15.12 -22.37
C ILE A 323 -9.92 15.51 -23.35
#